data_4872cccf31f58a03957ad49d4f51837e
#
_entry.id   4872cccf31f58a03957ad49d4f51837e
#
_cell.length_a   1.000
_cell.length_b   1.000
_cell.length_c   1.000
_cell.angle_alpha   90.00
_cell.angle_beta   90.00
_cell.angle_gamma   90.00
#
_symmetry.space_group_name_H-M   'P 1'
#
loop_
_entity.id
_entity.type
_entity.pdbx_description
1 polymer ?
#
loop_
_entity_poly.entity_id
_entity_poly.type
_entity_poly.pdbx_seq_one_letter_code
_entity_poly.pdbx_strand_id
1 'polypeptide(L)'
;MSYISADAAFAARLSSELPEGILAPCEPRYLEEPRGRYQGQAGLLAKPTTTAQVATLLRAANAARVPVVPYGGGTGLVGGQVKPEGAAPLVISMERMAAIRGIYPQENVIIAEAGAILADVQQAALAQDRLFPLSLAAEGTARIGGNLATNAGGVNVLRYGNARDLCLGLEAVLPNGEIWNGLTRLRKDNTGYDLRNLLIGSEGTLGVITAAALKLSPIPAHHGVALFVVPSPHAAISLLALARDQLGEAVSAFELMHRQGLEFLTQHLPQLRQPFADPPEWSVLIDLGLSRGQDPVAALSDLFEAALEADLAEDGVIAQSQAQAQALWQLREQIPEANRLVGSISSHDISVPISEIPAFIAKGRAAIAALGEGDMRINCFGHLGDGNLHYNIFPALGKSRSDYDALRGAVKTVVHDLVQEMGGSFSAEHG
;
A
#
# COMPACT_ATOMS: atom_id res chain seq x y z
N MET A 1 33.87 0.29 -8.12
CA MET A 1 34.04 1.74 -7.84
C MET A 1 33.50 1.98 -6.44
N SER A 2 34.26 2.64 -5.53
CA SER A 2 33.85 2.89 -4.15
C SER A 2 33.01 4.17 -4.09
N TYR A 3 31.91 4.12 -3.32
CA TYR A 3 31.19 5.33 -2.92
C TYR A 3 31.94 6.03 -1.79
N ILE A 4 31.74 7.35 -1.66
CA ILE A 4 32.21 8.14 -0.52
C ILE A 4 31.02 8.57 0.34
N SER A 5 31.30 8.78 1.64
CA SER A 5 30.26 9.26 2.56
C SER A 5 29.89 10.71 2.34
N ALA A 6 28.64 11.08 2.62
CA ALA A 6 28.17 12.45 2.69
C ALA A 6 28.73 13.11 3.96
N ASP A 7 30.00 13.48 3.92
CA ASP A 7 30.78 14.03 5.04
C ASP A 7 30.75 15.58 5.10
N ALA A 8 31.50 16.15 6.03
CA ALA A 8 31.59 17.60 6.21
C ALA A 8 32.19 18.33 4.98
N ALA A 9 33.11 17.70 4.24
CA ALA A 9 33.68 18.28 3.03
C ALA A 9 32.63 18.34 1.90
N PHE A 10 31.84 17.29 1.75
CA PHE A 10 30.71 17.29 0.82
C PHE A 10 29.63 18.30 1.22
N ALA A 11 29.33 18.42 2.52
CA ALA A 11 28.39 19.43 3.04
C ALA A 11 28.88 20.86 2.78
N ALA A 12 30.15 21.15 3.00
CA ALA A 12 30.75 22.49 2.75
C ALA A 12 30.66 22.88 1.26
N ARG A 13 30.89 21.93 0.35
CA ARG A 13 30.72 22.14 -1.08
C ARG A 13 29.26 22.47 -1.42
N LEU A 14 28.29 21.69 -0.95
CA LEU A 14 26.87 21.94 -1.21
C LEU A 14 26.39 23.27 -0.64
N SER A 15 26.90 23.71 0.51
CA SER A 15 26.53 24.97 1.15
C SER A 15 26.87 26.18 0.32
N SER A 16 27.83 26.10 -0.64
CA SER A 16 28.14 27.18 -1.57
C SER A 16 27.14 27.26 -2.76
N GLU A 17 26.38 26.18 -3.02
CA GLU A 17 25.47 26.08 -4.17
C GLU A 17 23.98 26.16 -3.77
N LEU A 18 23.67 26.05 -2.47
CA LEU A 18 22.31 25.98 -1.95
C LEU A 18 22.04 27.09 -0.92
N PRO A 19 20.80 27.57 -0.82
CA PRO A 19 20.40 28.48 0.25
C PRO A 19 20.62 27.89 1.64
N GLU A 20 20.81 28.79 2.62
CA GLU A 20 20.90 28.44 4.03
C GLU A 20 19.64 27.67 4.49
N GLY A 21 19.81 26.68 5.38
CA GLY A 21 18.73 25.89 5.94
C GLY A 21 18.21 24.74 5.06
N ILE A 22 18.84 24.49 3.88
CA ILE A 22 18.56 23.29 3.08
C ILE A 22 19.27 22.08 3.65
N LEU A 23 20.50 22.24 4.13
CA LEU A 23 21.30 21.16 4.71
C LEU A 23 21.18 21.15 6.23
N ALA A 24 21.12 19.96 6.81
CA ALA A 24 21.06 19.72 8.25
C ALA A 24 21.76 18.41 8.64
N PRO A 25 22.13 18.22 9.92
CA PRO A 25 22.47 16.90 10.44
C PRO A 25 21.28 15.93 10.27
N CYS A 26 21.59 14.66 9.99
CA CYS A 26 20.56 13.65 9.82
C CYS A 26 19.98 13.29 11.20
N GLU A 27 18.69 13.51 11.39
CA GLU A 27 17.95 13.19 12.61
C GLU A 27 17.62 11.68 12.67
N PRO A 28 17.48 11.05 13.87
CA PRO A 28 17.21 9.62 14.03
C PRO A 28 16.00 9.12 13.22
N ARG A 29 14.92 9.90 13.13
CA ARG A 29 13.70 9.52 12.39
C ARG A 29 13.89 9.20 10.90
N TYR A 30 14.98 9.69 10.29
CA TYR A 30 15.33 9.38 8.90
C TYR A 30 16.20 8.13 8.76
N LEU A 31 16.59 7.53 9.89
CA LEU A 31 17.47 6.38 9.97
C LEU A 31 16.74 5.11 10.40
N GLU A 32 15.46 5.19 10.68
CA GLU A 32 14.64 4.10 11.20
C GLU A 32 13.55 3.70 10.20
N GLU A 33 13.22 2.43 10.16
CA GLU A 33 12.03 1.97 9.48
C GLU A 33 10.99 1.48 10.51
N PRO A 34 9.67 1.57 10.19
CA PRO A 34 8.60 1.40 11.20
C PRO A 34 8.60 0.05 11.95
N ARG A 35 9.18 -1.01 11.36
CA ARG A 35 9.26 -2.34 11.99
C ARG A 35 10.55 -2.55 12.80
N GLY A 36 11.46 -1.58 12.81
CA GLY A 36 12.74 -1.65 13.54
C GLY A 36 13.70 -2.76 13.05
N ARG A 37 13.52 -3.23 11.81
CA ARG A 37 14.36 -4.31 11.24
C ARG A 37 15.67 -3.79 10.66
N TYR A 38 15.65 -2.55 10.19
CA TYR A 38 16.78 -1.90 9.54
C TYR A 38 17.05 -0.55 10.19
N GLN A 39 18.32 -0.30 10.48
CA GLN A 39 18.82 0.97 10.98
C GLN A 39 19.73 1.58 9.93
N GLY A 40 19.43 2.80 9.49
CA GLY A 40 20.23 3.54 8.51
C GLY A 40 21.48 4.14 9.13
N GLN A 41 22.46 4.46 8.27
CA GLN A 41 23.65 5.20 8.68
C GLN A 41 23.39 6.71 8.66
N ALA A 42 23.91 7.41 9.67
CA ALA A 42 23.88 8.86 9.70
C ALA A 42 24.78 9.43 8.59
N GLY A 43 24.18 10.28 7.75
CA GLY A 43 24.86 11.03 6.70
C GLY A 43 24.45 12.50 6.76
N LEU A 44 24.36 13.14 5.60
CA LEU A 44 23.87 14.51 5.47
C LEU A 44 22.37 14.47 5.13
N LEU A 45 21.57 15.32 5.77
CA LEU A 45 20.17 15.53 5.43
C LEU A 45 20.03 16.80 4.57
N ALA A 46 19.26 16.71 3.49
CA ALA A 46 18.84 17.84 2.70
C ALA A 46 17.31 17.93 2.66
N LYS A 47 16.77 19.13 2.86
CA LYS A 47 15.33 19.44 2.82
C LYS A 47 15.07 20.53 1.75
N PRO A 48 15.09 20.16 0.44
CA PRO A 48 14.84 21.09 -0.64
C PRO A 48 13.42 21.65 -0.61
N THR A 49 13.23 22.84 -1.18
CA THR A 49 11.94 23.51 -1.37
C THR A 49 11.57 23.67 -2.84
N THR A 50 12.49 23.32 -3.75
CA THR A 50 12.26 23.43 -5.20
C THR A 50 12.91 22.29 -5.95
N THR A 51 12.37 21.96 -7.12
CA THR A 51 12.92 20.95 -8.05
C THR A 51 14.36 21.30 -8.47
N ALA A 52 14.69 22.58 -8.64
CA ALA A 52 16.04 23.03 -8.97
C ALA A 52 17.06 22.70 -7.87
N GLN A 53 16.68 22.80 -6.59
CA GLN A 53 17.53 22.41 -5.47
C GLN A 53 17.76 20.88 -5.45
N VAL A 54 16.74 20.08 -5.75
CA VAL A 54 16.89 18.63 -5.91
C VAL A 54 17.88 18.32 -7.04
N ALA A 55 17.79 19.02 -8.15
CA ALA A 55 18.72 18.87 -9.28
C ALA A 55 20.18 19.19 -8.89
N THR A 56 20.40 20.26 -8.14
CA THR A 56 21.72 20.61 -7.60
C THR A 56 22.27 19.52 -6.67
N LEU A 57 21.44 19.01 -5.74
CA LEU A 57 21.80 17.94 -4.81
C LEU A 57 22.21 16.68 -5.56
N LEU A 58 21.41 16.22 -6.53
CA LEU A 58 21.70 14.99 -7.29
C LEU A 58 22.94 15.14 -8.16
N ARG A 59 23.11 16.28 -8.84
CA ARG A 59 24.31 16.56 -9.65
C ARG A 59 25.58 16.51 -8.81
N ALA A 60 25.57 17.14 -7.64
CA ALA A 60 26.70 17.15 -6.73
C ALA A 60 27.00 15.75 -6.16
N ALA A 61 25.95 15.01 -5.75
CA ALA A 61 26.08 13.64 -5.24
C ALA A 61 26.64 12.68 -6.31
N ASN A 62 26.13 12.77 -7.54
CA ASN A 62 26.61 11.98 -8.67
C ASN A 62 28.09 12.27 -8.98
N ALA A 63 28.47 13.56 -9.10
CA ALA A 63 29.85 13.96 -9.37
C ALA A 63 30.82 13.51 -8.26
N ALA A 64 30.37 13.52 -7.00
CA ALA A 64 31.17 13.11 -5.84
C ALA A 64 31.06 11.62 -5.53
N ARG A 65 30.18 10.86 -6.21
CA ARG A 65 29.85 9.45 -5.92
C ARG A 65 29.35 9.25 -4.49
N VAL A 66 28.53 10.14 -3.99
CA VAL A 66 27.83 10.04 -2.71
C VAL A 66 26.53 9.29 -2.94
N PRO A 67 26.23 8.20 -2.18
CA PRO A 67 24.94 7.52 -2.29
C PRO A 67 23.82 8.45 -1.83
N VAL A 68 22.66 8.34 -2.49
CA VAL A 68 21.46 9.13 -2.19
C VAL A 68 20.34 8.22 -1.72
N VAL A 69 19.61 8.66 -0.69
CA VAL A 69 18.36 8.05 -0.24
C VAL A 69 17.27 9.11 -0.32
N PRO A 70 16.35 9.02 -1.31
CA PRO A 70 15.14 9.83 -1.31
C PRO A 70 14.25 9.43 -0.14
N TYR A 71 13.69 10.41 0.57
CA TYR A 71 12.85 10.16 1.74
C TYR A 71 11.50 10.87 1.61
N GLY A 72 10.44 10.09 1.63
CA GLY A 72 9.05 10.57 1.62
C GLY A 72 8.48 10.73 3.04
N GLY A 73 7.49 9.92 3.40
CA GLY A 73 6.86 9.88 4.73
C GLY A 73 7.52 8.94 5.73
N GLY A 74 8.48 8.11 5.33
CA GLY A 74 9.11 7.12 6.17
C GLY A 74 8.22 5.92 6.53
N THR A 75 7.10 5.74 5.84
CA THR A 75 6.08 4.72 6.15
C THR A 75 6.34 3.35 5.51
N GLY A 76 7.35 3.23 4.64
CA GLY A 76 7.70 1.98 3.97
C GLY A 76 8.13 0.88 4.95
N LEU A 77 7.73 -0.37 4.69
CA LEU A 77 7.85 -1.50 5.61
C LEU A 77 8.98 -2.48 5.24
N VAL A 78 9.72 -2.21 4.16
CA VAL A 78 10.75 -3.11 3.62
C VAL A 78 12.17 -2.52 3.65
N GLY A 79 12.33 -1.34 4.27
CA GLY A 79 13.64 -0.71 4.50
C GLY A 79 14.19 0.11 3.34
N GLY A 80 13.41 0.36 2.26
CA GLY A 80 13.84 1.15 1.10
C GLY A 80 14.23 2.60 1.41
N GLN A 81 13.74 3.15 2.54
CA GLN A 81 14.02 4.50 3.00
C GLN A 81 15.28 4.64 3.86
N VAL A 82 16.01 3.56 4.13
CA VAL A 82 17.23 3.56 4.94
C VAL A 82 18.39 2.86 4.23
N LYS A 83 19.61 3.23 4.55
CA LYS A 83 20.82 2.60 4.04
C LYS A 83 21.67 2.05 5.22
N PRO A 84 21.57 0.76 5.53
CA PRO A 84 22.22 0.17 6.70
C PRO A 84 23.75 0.09 6.61
N GLU A 85 24.31 -0.11 5.42
CA GLU A 85 25.70 -0.47 5.23
C GLU A 85 26.42 0.40 4.19
N GLY A 86 27.75 0.44 4.23
CA GLY A 86 28.62 1.13 3.28
C GLY A 86 28.75 2.63 3.57
N ALA A 87 29.00 3.44 2.53
CA ALA A 87 29.18 4.90 2.68
C ALA A 87 27.90 5.57 3.15
N ALA A 88 28.00 6.49 4.11
CA ALA A 88 26.86 7.24 4.65
C ALA A 88 26.20 8.10 3.55
N PRO A 89 24.87 8.06 3.40
CA PRO A 89 24.18 8.68 2.29
C PRO A 89 23.90 10.17 2.48
N LEU A 90 23.63 10.86 1.37
CA LEU A 90 22.82 12.07 1.35
C LEU A 90 21.34 11.65 1.40
N VAL A 91 20.64 11.96 2.48
CA VAL A 91 19.19 11.78 2.59
C VAL A 91 18.52 13.03 2.04
N ILE A 92 17.64 12.86 1.04
CA ILE A 92 16.87 13.98 0.46
C ILE A 92 15.42 13.83 0.91
N SER A 93 15.03 14.60 1.93
CA SER A 93 13.63 14.63 2.41
C SER A 93 12.80 15.60 1.58
N MET A 94 11.72 15.07 1.02
CA MET A 94 10.78 15.86 0.21
C MET A 94 9.78 16.66 1.05
N GLU A 95 9.83 16.59 2.38
CA GLU A 95 8.81 17.13 3.29
C GLU A 95 8.49 18.63 3.12
N ARG A 96 9.42 19.42 2.59
CA ARG A 96 9.23 20.86 2.36
C ARG A 96 8.68 21.17 0.97
N MET A 97 8.60 20.20 0.08
CA MET A 97 7.94 20.30 -1.23
C MET A 97 6.53 19.70 -1.13
N ALA A 98 5.63 20.38 -0.45
CA ALA A 98 4.31 19.86 -0.06
C ALA A 98 3.13 20.66 -0.62
N ALA A 99 3.37 21.57 -1.57
CA ALA A 99 2.33 22.42 -2.12
C ALA A 99 1.36 21.64 -3.04
N ILE A 100 0.08 22.00 -2.97
CA ILE A 100 -0.90 21.71 -4.01
C ILE A 100 -0.74 22.82 -5.06
N ARG A 101 -0.17 22.48 -6.22
CA ARG A 101 0.12 23.46 -7.30
C ARG A 101 -1.13 23.86 -8.07
N GLY A 102 -2.18 23.04 -8.06
CA GLY A 102 -3.45 23.35 -8.72
C GLY A 102 -4.47 22.22 -8.63
N ILE A 103 -5.75 22.58 -8.63
CA ILE A 103 -6.87 21.65 -8.69
C ILE A 103 -7.77 22.02 -9.85
N TYR A 104 -8.15 21.04 -10.65
CA TYR A 104 -8.93 21.20 -11.89
C TYR A 104 -10.14 20.26 -11.85
N PRO A 105 -11.24 20.66 -11.15
CA PRO A 105 -12.38 19.78 -10.89
C PRO A 105 -13.09 19.30 -12.16
N GLN A 106 -13.13 20.14 -13.21
CA GLN A 106 -13.76 19.79 -14.50
C GLN A 106 -12.97 18.72 -15.26
N GLU A 107 -11.66 18.67 -15.03
CA GLU A 107 -10.76 17.68 -15.63
C GLU A 107 -10.62 16.44 -14.74
N ASN A 108 -11.08 16.51 -13.48
CA ASN A 108 -10.80 15.54 -12.43
C ASN A 108 -9.28 15.34 -12.24
N VAL A 109 -8.55 16.44 -12.00
CA VAL A 109 -7.08 16.43 -11.81
C VAL A 109 -6.67 17.34 -10.66
N ILE A 110 -5.70 16.89 -9.89
CA ILE A 110 -4.96 17.68 -8.90
C ILE A 110 -3.45 17.58 -9.19
N ILE A 111 -2.72 18.69 -9.08
CA ILE A 111 -1.26 18.70 -9.17
C ILE A 111 -0.70 18.93 -7.77
N ALA A 112 0.03 17.95 -7.25
CA ALA A 112 0.65 17.98 -5.94
C ALA A 112 2.16 17.78 -6.01
N GLU A 113 2.90 18.42 -5.13
CA GLU A 113 4.33 18.16 -4.94
C GLU A 113 4.54 16.83 -4.20
N ALA A 114 5.71 16.25 -4.41
CA ALA A 114 6.04 14.90 -3.91
C ALA A 114 6.01 14.77 -2.39
N GLY A 115 6.26 15.86 -1.67
CA GLY A 115 6.19 15.93 -0.21
C GLY A 115 4.80 16.19 0.36
N ALA A 116 3.77 16.41 -0.48
CA ALA A 116 2.40 16.55 0.00
C ALA A 116 1.94 15.26 0.72
N ILE A 117 1.32 15.41 1.88
CA ILE A 117 0.76 14.29 2.64
C ILE A 117 -0.49 13.77 1.92
N LEU A 118 -0.66 12.45 1.86
CA LEU A 118 -1.79 11.82 1.18
C LEU A 118 -3.13 12.35 1.70
N ALA A 119 -3.32 12.42 3.01
CA ALA A 119 -4.54 12.95 3.64
C ALA A 119 -4.80 14.43 3.26
N ASP A 120 -3.76 15.26 3.13
CA ASP A 120 -3.92 16.65 2.71
C ASP A 120 -4.39 16.76 1.26
N VAL A 121 -3.90 15.89 0.37
CA VAL A 121 -4.34 15.80 -1.03
C VAL A 121 -5.79 15.34 -1.12
N GLN A 122 -6.19 14.36 -0.31
CA GLN A 122 -7.57 13.88 -0.20
C GLN A 122 -8.50 15.00 0.28
N GLN A 123 -8.13 15.74 1.32
CA GLN A 123 -8.90 16.87 1.85
C GLN A 123 -9.02 18.01 0.82
N ALA A 124 -7.94 18.32 0.11
CA ALA A 124 -7.97 19.33 -0.94
C ALA A 124 -8.89 18.95 -2.11
N ALA A 125 -8.92 17.67 -2.48
CA ALA A 125 -9.85 17.14 -3.47
C ALA A 125 -11.30 17.20 -2.98
N LEU A 126 -11.55 16.78 -1.72
CA LEU A 126 -12.87 16.79 -1.09
C LEU A 126 -13.46 18.20 -1.03
N ALA A 127 -12.64 19.21 -0.75
CA ALA A 127 -13.05 20.62 -0.76
C ALA A 127 -13.54 21.12 -2.13
N GLN A 128 -13.32 20.34 -3.19
CA GLN A 128 -13.77 20.60 -4.57
C GLN A 128 -14.78 19.56 -5.06
N ASP A 129 -15.47 18.87 -4.14
CA ASP A 129 -16.42 17.80 -4.44
C ASP A 129 -15.79 16.68 -5.32
N ARG A 130 -14.53 16.34 -5.04
CA ARG A 130 -13.79 15.27 -5.72
C ARG A 130 -13.16 14.33 -4.71
N LEU A 131 -12.92 13.12 -5.15
CA LEU A 131 -12.23 12.07 -4.42
C LEU A 131 -10.84 11.85 -5.03
N PHE A 132 -9.79 11.86 -4.20
CA PHE A 132 -8.54 11.20 -4.53
C PHE A 132 -8.56 9.80 -3.91
N PRO A 133 -8.72 8.73 -4.71
CA PRO A 133 -9.16 7.43 -4.19
C PRO A 133 -8.03 6.55 -3.64
N LEU A 134 -6.78 6.97 -3.67
CA LEU A 134 -5.69 6.22 -3.02
C LEU A 134 -5.95 6.21 -1.50
N SER A 135 -6.06 5.03 -0.90
CA SER A 135 -6.35 4.86 0.54
C SER A 135 -5.40 3.84 1.14
N LEU A 136 -4.62 4.29 2.12
CA LEU A 136 -3.58 3.53 2.81
C LEU A 136 -3.73 3.69 4.32
N ALA A 137 -3.33 2.69 5.08
CA ALA A 137 -3.33 2.77 6.55
C ALA A 137 -2.47 3.94 7.09
N ALA A 138 -1.46 4.37 6.33
CA ALA A 138 -0.53 5.44 6.70
C ALA A 138 -0.85 6.80 6.04
N GLU A 139 -2.09 7.04 5.58
CA GLU A 139 -2.46 8.24 4.81
C GLU A 139 -2.13 9.57 5.50
N GLY A 140 -2.15 9.61 6.83
CA GLY A 140 -1.80 10.80 7.63
C GLY A 140 -0.32 11.18 7.62
N THR A 141 0.57 10.32 7.11
CA THR A 141 2.02 10.54 7.07
C THR A 141 2.67 10.17 5.75
N ALA A 142 2.09 9.26 4.99
CA ALA A 142 2.55 8.89 3.66
C ALA A 142 2.54 10.12 2.74
N ARG A 143 3.53 10.20 1.84
CA ARG A 143 3.70 11.33 0.92
C ARG A 143 3.57 10.88 -0.52
N ILE A 144 3.02 11.73 -1.37
CA ILE A 144 2.71 11.45 -2.77
C ILE A 144 3.93 10.90 -3.54
N GLY A 145 5.11 11.50 -3.36
CA GLY A 145 6.33 11.01 -4.01
C GLY A 145 6.73 9.60 -3.58
N GLY A 146 6.54 9.26 -2.30
CA GLY A 146 6.76 7.92 -1.78
C GLY A 146 5.73 6.92 -2.32
N ASN A 147 4.44 7.29 -2.32
CA ASN A 147 3.36 6.47 -2.85
C ASN A 147 3.56 6.12 -4.34
N LEU A 148 4.04 7.09 -5.12
CA LEU A 148 4.38 6.86 -6.53
C LEU A 148 5.66 6.05 -6.68
N ALA A 149 6.70 6.34 -5.89
CA ALA A 149 7.97 5.63 -5.97
C ALA A 149 7.84 4.14 -5.66
N THR A 150 6.91 3.74 -4.79
CA THR A 150 6.61 2.34 -4.46
C THR A 150 5.44 1.77 -5.25
N ASN A 151 4.77 2.58 -6.08
CA ASN A 151 3.52 2.21 -6.74
C ASN A 151 2.47 1.69 -5.73
N ALA A 152 2.21 2.47 -4.68
CA ALA A 152 1.35 2.07 -3.57
C ALA A 152 -0.05 1.65 -4.03
N GLY A 153 -0.57 0.59 -3.41
CA GLY A 153 -1.91 0.05 -3.64
C GLY A 153 -2.95 0.51 -2.61
N GLY A 154 -3.48 -0.44 -1.84
CA GLY A 154 -4.48 -0.23 -0.79
C GLY A 154 -5.87 -0.72 -1.17
N VAL A 155 -6.87 -0.41 -0.35
CA VAL A 155 -8.20 -1.05 -0.43
C VAL A 155 -9.03 -0.70 -1.66
N ASN A 156 -8.74 0.43 -2.32
CA ASN A 156 -9.53 0.94 -3.44
C ASN A 156 -9.00 0.55 -4.83
N VAL A 157 -7.94 -0.28 -4.89
CA VAL A 157 -7.26 -0.67 -6.14
C VAL A 157 -8.21 -1.35 -7.11
N LEU A 158 -9.14 -2.18 -6.60
CA LEU A 158 -10.12 -2.89 -7.41
C LEU A 158 -10.89 -1.96 -8.37
N ARG A 159 -11.29 -0.78 -7.89
CA ARG A 159 -12.09 0.18 -8.64
C ARG A 159 -11.26 1.24 -9.33
N TYR A 160 -10.23 1.75 -8.67
CA TYR A 160 -9.55 2.97 -9.12
C TYR A 160 -8.11 2.74 -9.59
N GLY A 161 -7.58 1.53 -9.39
CA GLY A 161 -6.19 1.21 -9.65
C GLY A 161 -5.25 1.69 -8.54
N ASN A 162 -3.98 1.37 -8.70
CA ASN A 162 -2.91 1.76 -7.78
C ASN A 162 -2.37 3.17 -8.10
N ALA A 163 -1.31 3.61 -7.41
CA ALA A 163 -0.73 4.95 -7.58
C ALA A 163 -0.31 5.23 -9.04
N ARG A 164 0.15 4.21 -9.80
CA ARG A 164 0.48 4.29 -11.23
C ARG A 164 -0.74 4.64 -12.07
N ASP A 165 -1.85 3.97 -11.85
CA ASP A 165 -3.09 4.19 -12.58
C ASP A 165 -3.69 5.57 -12.28
N LEU A 166 -3.46 6.07 -11.08
CA LEU A 166 -3.92 7.38 -10.61
C LEU A 166 -3.01 8.55 -11.08
N CYS A 167 -1.87 8.29 -11.73
CA CYS A 167 -0.95 9.33 -12.17
C CYS A 167 -1.09 9.61 -13.66
N LEU A 168 -1.34 10.88 -14.03
CA LEU A 168 -1.38 11.35 -15.43
C LEU A 168 -0.04 11.91 -15.90
N GLY A 169 0.69 12.58 -15.01
CA GLY A 169 1.93 13.24 -15.34
C GLY A 169 2.86 13.30 -14.13
N LEU A 170 4.16 13.37 -14.39
CA LEU A 170 5.19 13.31 -13.36
C LEU A 170 6.30 14.30 -13.65
N GLU A 171 6.79 14.97 -12.62
CA GLU A 171 8.03 15.74 -12.63
C GLU A 171 9.06 14.98 -11.78
N ALA A 172 10.26 14.78 -12.30
CA ALA A 172 11.33 14.10 -11.59
C ALA A 172 12.70 14.68 -11.92
N VAL A 173 13.66 14.45 -11.03
CA VAL A 173 15.07 14.76 -11.27
C VAL A 173 15.83 13.46 -11.42
N LEU A 174 16.54 13.33 -12.55
CA LEU A 174 17.35 12.17 -12.87
C LEU A 174 18.67 12.16 -12.08
N PRO A 175 19.38 11.02 -11.97
CA PRO A 175 20.60 10.90 -11.17
C PRO A 175 21.72 11.88 -11.60
N ASN A 176 21.76 12.31 -12.86
CA ASN A 176 22.71 13.29 -13.37
C ASN A 176 22.32 14.76 -13.06
N GLY A 177 21.17 14.97 -12.40
CA GLY A 177 20.63 16.28 -12.06
C GLY A 177 19.82 16.95 -13.17
N GLU A 178 19.51 16.24 -14.26
CA GLU A 178 18.56 16.74 -15.27
C GLU A 178 17.14 16.66 -14.75
N ILE A 179 16.37 17.73 -15.01
CA ILE A 179 14.94 17.79 -14.68
C ILE A 179 14.14 17.24 -15.86
N TRP A 180 13.46 16.13 -15.65
CA TRP A 180 12.46 15.65 -16.58
C TRP A 180 11.09 16.21 -16.19
N ASN A 181 10.51 17.03 -17.04
CA ASN A 181 9.19 17.58 -16.84
C ASN A 181 8.17 16.92 -17.77
N GLY A 182 7.57 15.85 -17.28
CA GLY A 182 6.42 15.17 -17.87
C GLY A 182 5.11 15.48 -17.13
N LEU A 183 5.06 16.63 -16.43
CA LEU A 183 3.90 17.04 -15.63
C LEU A 183 2.75 17.52 -16.54
N THR A 184 2.04 16.58 -17.14
CA THR A 184 0.90 16.80 -18.02
C THR A 184 -0.41 16.37 -17.35
N ARG A 185 -1.53 17.01 -17.76
CA ARG A 185 -2.89 16.63 -17.34
C ARG A 185 -3.64 15.84 -18.42
N LEU A 186 -2.95 15.47 -19.48
CA LEU A 186 -3.54 14.80 -20.62
C LEU A 186 -3.93 13.35 -20.28
N ARG A 187 -5.10 12.94 -20.71
CA ARG A 187 -5.54 11.53 -20.63
C ARG A 187 -5.06 10.70 -21.83
N LYS A 188 -4.72 11.37 -22.93
CA LYS A 188 -4.17 10.75 -24.14
C LYS A 188 -2.91 11.49 -24.54
N ASP A 189 -1.77 10.82 -24.41
CA ASP A 189 -0.47 11.33 -24.84
C ASP A 189 0.40 10.13 -25.26
N ASN A 190 0.62 10.02 -26.56
CA ASN A 190 1.47 8.99 -27.17
C ASN A 190 2.82 9.57 -27.64
N THR A 191 3.22 10.72 -27.12
CA THR A 191 4.46 11.39 -27.50
C THR A 191 5.66 10.77 -26.77
N GLY A 192 6.49 10.04 -27.49
CA GLY A 192 7.71 9.42 -26.97
C GLY A 192 7.45 8.21 -26.06
N TYR A 193 8.47 7.85 -25.29
CA TYR A 193 8.39 6.75 -24.32
C TYR A 193 7.64 7.16 -23.05
N ASP A 194 6.94 6.22 -22.41
CA ASP A 194 6.26 6.44 -21.14
C ASP A 194 7.26 6.39 -19.97
N LEU A 195 8.02 7.46 -19.80
CA LEU A 195 8.98 7.58 -18.70
C LEU A 195 8.29 7.73 -17.34
N ARG A 196 7.05 8.22 -17.31
CA ARG A 196 6.24 8.29 -16.10
C ARG A 196 6.09 6.91 -15.47
N ASN A 197 5.64 5.92 -16.25
CA ASN A 197 5.45 4.56 -15.76
C ASN A 197 6.78 3.83 -15.48
N LEU A 198 7.88 4.26 -16.07
CA LEU A 198 9.21 3.77 -15.74
C LEU A 198 9.69 4.26 -14.36
N LEU A 199 9.42 5.53 -14.03
CA LEU A 199 9.82 6.15 -12.76
C LEU A 199 8.92 5.74 -11.58
N ILE A 200 7.63 5.49 -11.83
CA ILE A 200 6.71 4.98 -10.81
C ILE A 200 7.07 3.53 -10.49
N GLY A 201 7.22 3.22 -9.20
CA GLY A 201 7.68 1.90 -8.73
C GLY A 201 9.20 1.69 -8.82
N SER A 202 9.98 2.72 -9.18
CA SER A 202 11.45 2.64 -9.24
C SER A 202 12.14 2.84 -7.88
N GLU A 203 11.39 3.18 -6.84
CA GLU A 203 11.87 3.39 -5.46
C GLU A 203 13.08 4.33 -5.36
N GLY A 204 13.10 5.38 -6.20
CA GLY A 204 14.18 6.37 -6.23
C GLY A 204 15.45 5.92 -6.95
N THR A 205 15.51 4.70 -7.51
CA THR A 205 16.72 4.19 -8.20
C THR A 205 16.93 4.81 -9.58
N LEU A 206 15.88 5.33 -10.22
CA LEU A 206 15.96 5.97 -11.53
C LEU A 206 15.87 7.51 -11.46
N GLY A 207 15.52 8.07 -10.31
CA GLY A 207 15.38 9.51 -10.10
C GLY A 207 14.54 9.83 -8.87
N VAL A 208 14.45 11.12 -8.55
CA VAL A 208 13.66 11.63 -7.42
C VAL A 208 12.43 12.35 -7.96
N ILE A 209 11.25 11.85 -7.63
CA ILE A 209 9.95 12.44 -7.98
C ILE A 209 9.79 13.75 -7.20
N THR A 210 9.39 14.84 -7.89
CA THR A 210 9.21 16.16 -7.28
C THR A 210 7.79 16.68 -7.34
N ALA A 211 6.99 16.28 -8.33
CA ALA A 211 5.56 16.58 -8.40
C ALA A 211 4.80 15.56 -9.28
N ALA A 212 3.50 15.50 -9.12
CA ALA A 212 2.63 14.66 -9.93
C ALA A 212 1.28 15.34 -10.25
N ALA A 213 0.75 15.05 -11.43
CA ALA A 213 -0.63 15.28 -11.82
C ALA A 213 -1.44 14.00 -11.56
N LEU A 214 -2.36 14.05 -10.61
CA LEU A 214 -3.10 12.90 -10.09
C LEU A 214 -4.55 12.95 -10.55
N LYS A 215 -5.10 11.77 -10.88
CA LYS A 215 -6.51 11.62 -11.25
C LYS A 215 -7.39 11.71 -10.01
N LEU A 216 -8.40 12.52 -10.11
CA LEU A 216 -9.52 12.56 -9.19
C LEU A 216 -10.71 11.80 -9.77
N SER A 217 -11.65 11.44 -8.91
CA SER A 217 -12.92 10.83 -9.27
C SER A 217 -14.07 11.64 -8.66
N PRO A 218 -15.28 11.58 -9.24
CA PRO A 218 -16.48 12.01 -8.54
C PRO A 218 -16.64 11.21 -7.24
N ILE A 219 -17.15 11.87 -6.21
CA ILE A 219 -17.50 11.19 -4.96
C ILE A 219 -18.74 10.32 -5.24
N PRO A 220 -18.75 9.02 -4.89
CA PRO A 220 -19.95 8.20 -4.95
C PRO A 220 -21.07 8.85 -4.14
N ALA A 221 -22.28 8.86 -4.70
CA ALA A 221 -23.44 9.49 -4.05
C ALA A 221 -23.93 8.67 -2.86
N HIS A 222 -23.78 7.36 -2.92
CA HIS A 222 -24.16 6.40 -1.90
C HIS A 222 -23.09 5.36 -1.70
N HIS A 223 -22.94 4.90 -0.46
CA HIS A 223 -22.02 3.82 -0.08
C HIS A 223 -22.81 2.70 0.57
N GLY A 224 -22.43 1.45 0.24
CA GLY A 224 -22.96 0.25 0.87
C GLY A 224 -21.84 -0.67 1.29
N VAL A 225 -21.98 -1.28 2.47
CA VAL A 225 -21.02 -2.24 2.99
C VAL A 225 -21.76 -3.49 3.47
N ALA A 226 -21.23 -4.64 3.10
CA ALA A 226 -21.73 -5.93 3.58
C ALA A 226 -20.57 -6.84 3.98
N LEU A 227 -20.86 -7.79 4.86
CA LEU A 227 -19.97 -8.89 5.21
C LEU A 227 -20.72 -10.20 4.97
N PHE A 228 -20.29 -10.95 3.95
CA PHE A 228 -20.89 -12.25 3.58
C PHE A 228 -20.00 -13.39 4.07
N VAL A 229 -20.62 -14.41 4.63
CA VAL A 229 -19.99 -15.68 4.94
C VAL A 229 -19.97 -16.54 3.70
N VAL A 230 -18.81 -17.04 3.32
CA VAL A 230 -18.62 -17.87 2.13
C VAL A 230 -18.07 -19.23 2.51
N PRO A 231 -18.50 -20.33 1.84
CA PRO A 231 -18.07 -21.68 2.22
C PRO A 231 -16.60 -21.97 1.92
N SER A 232 -15.97 -21.20 1.02
CA SER A 232 -14.58 -21.42 0.63
C SER A 232 -13.98 -20.22 -0.12
N PRO A 233 -12.64 -20.13 -0.26
CA PRO A 233 -11.99 -19.17 -1.15
C PRO A 233 -12.44 -19.31 -2.62
N HIS A 234 -12.81 -20.50 -3.06
CA HIS A 234 -13.35 -20.70 -4.42
C HIS A 234 -14.71 -20.03 -4.60
N ALA A 235 -15.61 -20.20 -3.62
CA ALA A 235 -16.90 -19.49 -3.61
C ALA A 235 -16.70 -17.96 -3.55
N ALA A 236 -15.70 -17.48 -2.79
CA ALA A 236 -15.38 -16.05 -2.73
C ALA A 236 -14.99 -15.47 -4.10
N ILE A 237 -14.22 -16.20 -4.91
CA ILE A 237 -13.87 -15.76 -6.29
C ILE A 237 -15.11 -15.78 -7.19
N SER A 238 -15.94 -16.81 -7.11
CA SER A 238 -17.18 -16.88 -7.88
C SER A 238 -18.14 -15.76 -7.48
N LEU A 239 -18.22 -15.43 -6.19
CA LEU A 239 -18.98 -14.28 -5.68
C LEU A 239 -18.43 -12.94 -6.21
N LEU A 240 -17.10 -12.80 -6.32
CA LEU A 240 -16.49 -11.61 -6.95
C LEU A 240 -16.92 -11.47 -8.42
N ALA A 241 -16.93 -12.57 -9.18
CA ALA A 241 -17.40 -12.55 -10.56
C ALA A 241 -18.87 -12.15 -10.63
N LEU A 242 -19.74 -12.75 -9.82
CA LEU A 242 -21.15 -12.41 -9.71
C LEU A 242 -21.36 -10.93 -9.36
N ALA A 243 -20.60 -10.41 -8.37
CA ALA A 243 -20.67 -9.01 -7.97
C ALA A 243 -20.27 -8.06 -9.12
N ARG A 244 -19.23 -8.41 -9.89
CA ARG A 244 -18.81 -7.64 -11.07
C ARG A 244 -19.84 -7.69 -12.19
N ASP A 245 -20.48 -8.82 -12.43
CA ASP A 245 -21.50 -8.97 -13.45
C ASP A 245 -22.76 -8.13 -13.13
N GLN A 246 -23.17 -8.07 -11.85
CA GLN A 246 -24.36 -7.33 -11.43
C GLN A 246 -24.10 -5.84 -11.21
N LEU A 247 -22.94 -5.48 -10.64
CA LEU A 247 -22.67 -4.14 -10.10
C LEU A 247 -21.55 -3.39 -10.84
N GLY A 248 -20.80 -4.09 -11.71
CA GLY A 248 -19.73 -3.51 -12.51
C GLY A 248 -18.69 -2.78 -11.66
N GLU A 249 -18.38 -1.56 -12.07
CA GLU A 249 -17.40 -0.67 -11.42
C GLU A 249 -17.89 -0.08 -10.08
N ALA A 250 -19.10 -0.41 -9.63
CA ALA A 250 -19.58 0.04 -8.32
C ALA A 250 -18.90 -0.70 -7.17
N VAL A 251 -18.33 -1.89 -7.40
CA VAL A 251 -17.59 -2.64 -6.39
C VAL A 251 -16.25 -1.92 -6.12
N SER A 252 -16.15 -1.24 -4.97
CA SER A 252 -14.98 -0.45 -4.59
C SER A 252 -13.92 -1.29 -3.91
N ALA A 253 -14.33 -2.22 -3.03
CA ALA A 253 -13.44 -3.15 -2.35
C ALA A 253 -14.09 -4.53 -2.19
N PHE A 254 -13.25 -5.57 -2.15
CA PHE A 254 -13.67 -6.96 -2.00
C PHE A 254 -12.60 -7.72 -1.21
N GLU A 255 -12.81 -7.82 0.12
CA GLU A 255 -11.81 -8.18 1.10
C GLU A 255 -12.06 -9.58 1.68
N LEU A 256 -11.14 -10.50 1.43
CA LEU A 256 -11.19 -11.83 2.04
C LEU A 256 -10.70 -11.77 3.48
N MET A 257 -11.41 -12.45 4.40
CA MET A 257 -11.00 -12.62 5.79
C MET A 257 -11.15 -14.06 6.25
N HIS A 258 -10.10 -14.58 6.89
CA HIS A 258 -10.08 -15.91 7.46
C HIS A 258 -10.46 -15.87 8.95
N ARG A 259 -11.11 -16.92 9.47
CA ARG A 259 -11.46 -17.11 10.89
C ARG A 259 -10.35 -16.72 11.85
N GLN A 260 -9.11 -17.08 11.56
CA GLN A 260 -7.97 -16.81 12.45
C GLN A 260 -7.76 -15.32 12.71
N GLY A 261 -8.05 -14.46 11.74
CA GLY A 261 -8.00 -13.01 11.93
C GLY A 261 -9.06 -12.51 12.90
N LEU A 262 -10.29 -13.04 12.77
CA LEU A 262 -11.42 -12.71 13.65
C LEU A 262 -11.18 -13.22 15.09
N GLU A 263 -10.61 -14.40 15.25
CA GLU A 263 -10.19 -14.93 16.55
C GLU A 263 -9.12 -14.08 17.22
N PHE A 264 -8.13 -13.60 16.46
CA PHE A 264 -7.11 -12.67 16.97
C PHE A 264 -7.72 -11.33 17.41
N LEU A 265 -8.70 -10.81 16.67
CA LEU A 265 -9.46 -9.62 17.09
C LEU A 265 -10.18 -9.87 18.41
N THR A 266 -10.91 -10.98 18.55
CA THR A 266 -11.61 -11.34 19.79
C THR A 266 -10.64 -11.43 20.96
N GLN A 267 -9.47 -12.01 20.77
CA GLN A 267 -8.48 -12.23 21.82
C GLN A 267 -7.76 -10.94 22.25
N HIS A 268 -7.40 -10.06 21.30
CA HIS A 268 -6.51 -8.94 21.55
C HIS A 268 -7.19 -7.56 21.49
N LEU A 269 -8.35 -7.47 20.83
CA LEU A 269 -9.13 -6.24 20.64
C LEU A 269 -10.62 -6.51 20.95
N PRO A 270 -10.96 -6.99 22.17
CA PRO A 270 -12.30 -7.47 22.51
C PRO A 270 -13.38 -6.37 22.50
N GLN A 271 -12.99 -5.11 22.42
CA GLN A 271 -13.90 -3.98 22.25
C GLN A 271 -14.54 -3.92 20.85
N LEU A 272 -13.96 -4.61 19.85
CA LEU A 272 -14.52 -4.68 18.51
C LEU A 272 -15.64 -5.71 18.47
N ARG A 273 -16.86 -5.24 18.23
CA ARG A 273 -18.02 -6.10 18.14
C ARG A 273 -18.02 -6.87 16.82
N GLN A 274 -18.00 -8.21 16.90
CA GLN A 274 -18.15 -9.07 15.75
C GLN A 274 -19.63 -9.32 15.45
N PRO A 275 -20.02 -9.40 14.16
CA PRO A 275 -21.43 -9.63 13.78
C PRO A 275 -21.88 -11.06 14.00
N PHE A 276 -20.98 -12.03 13.98
CA PHE A 276 -21.26 -13.46 14.17
C PHE A 276 -20.78 -13.94 15.53
N ALA A 277 -21.59 -14.75 16.20
CA ALA A 277 -21.27 -15.32 17.53
C ALA A 277 -20.11 -16.32 17.45
N ASP A 278 -20.07 -17.12 16.38
CA ASP A 278 -18.95 -17.98 16.01
C ASP A 278 -18.31 -17.44 14.74
N PRO A 279 -17.02 -17.07 14.76
CA PRO A 279 -16.35 -16.55 13.57
C PRO A 279 -16.40 -17.54 12.40
N PRO A 280 -16.88 -17.16 11.22
CA PRO A 280 -16.91 -18.02 10.05
C PRO A 280 -15.50 -18.38 9.57
N GLU A 281 -15.34 -19.56 8.95
CA GLU A 281 -14.04 -19.98 8.39
C GLU A 281 -13.56 -18.94 7.34
N TRP A 282 -14.46 -18.51 6.46
CA TRP A 282 -14.19 -17.50 5.46
C TRP A 282 -15.32 -16.48 5.38
N SER A 283 -14.96 -15.24 5.24
CA SER A 283 -15.90 -14.16 4.96
C SER A 283 -15.32 -13.16 3.98
N VAL A 284 -16.21 -12.43 3.32
CA VAL A 284 -15.87 -11.39 2.36
C VAL A 284 -16.56 -10.08 2.74
N LEU A 285 -15.77 -9.02 2.96
CA LEU A 285 -16.29 -7.68 3.09
C LEU A 285 -16.37 -7.04 1.70
N ILE A 286 -17.56 -6.54 1.35
CA ILE A 286 -17.86 -5.91 0.07
C ILE A 286 -18.20 -4.45 0.33
N ASP A 287 -17.53 -3.54 -0.40
CA ASP A 287 -17.83 -2.11 -0.38
C ASP A 287 -18.30 -1.65 -1.76
N LEU A 288 -19.39 -0.90 -1.79
CA LEU A 288 -19.99 -0.34 -3.00
C LEU A 288 -19.97 1.18 -2.95
N GLY A 289 -19.60 1.78 -4.08
CA GLY A 289 -19.78 3.20 -4.32
C GLY A 289 -20.75 3.43 -5.48
N LEU A 290 -21.95 3.87 -5.19
CA LEU A 290 -23.07 3.96 -6.14
C LEU A 290 -23.35 5.38 -6.63
N SER A 291 -23.97 5.48 -7.80
CA SER A 291 -24.44 6.72 -8.39
C SER A 291 -25.75 7.18 -7.77
N ARG A 292 -26.14 8.43 -8.02
CA ARG A 292 -27.44 8.97 -7.57
C ARG A 292 -28.59 8.11 -8.08
N GLY A 293 -29.58 7.87 -7.21
CA GLY A 293 -30.78 7.11 -7.54
C GLY A 293 -30.64 5.59 -7.38
N GLN A 294 -29.50 5.10 -6.98
CA GLN A 294 -29.28 3.69 -6.62
C GLN A 294 -29.33 3.52 -5.11
N ASP A 295 -29.94 2.43 -4.63
CA ASP A 295 -30.01 2.07 -3.22
C ASP A 295 -28.95 1.01 -2.91
N PRO A 296 -27.95 1.31 -2.06
CA PRO A 296 -26.91 0.34 -1.74
C PRO A 296 -27.40 -0.87 -0.97
N VAL A 297 -28.42 -0.73 -0.13
CA VAL A 297 -28.99 -1.85 0.64
C VAL A 297 -29.71 -2.79 -0.30
N ALA A 298 -30.53 -2.27 -1.24
CA ALA A 298 -31.18 -3.09 -2.25
C ALA A 298 -30.16 -3.81 -3.13
N ALA A 299 -29.14 -3.09 -3.64
CA ALA A 299 -28.11 -3.69 -4.49
C ALA A 299 -27.34 -4.82 -3.79
N LEU A 300 -26.99 -4.65 -2.50
CA LEU A 300 -26.34 -5.70 -1.73
C LEU A 300 -27.29 -6.86 -1.37
N SER A 301 -28.58 -6.58 -1.18
CA SER A 301 -29.58 -7.62 -0.94
C SER A 301 -29.80 -8.48 -2.16
N ASP A 302 -29.93 -7.88 -3.33
CA ASP A 302 -30.07 -8.59 -4.63
C ASP A 302 -28.82 -9.47 -4.89
N LEU A 303 -27.62 -8.93 -4.61
CA LEU A 303 -26.37 -9.70 -4.72
C LEU A 303 -26.35 -10.86 -3.73
N PHE A 304 -26.80 -10.65 -2.49
CA PHE A 304 -26.82 -11.69 -1.46
C PHE A 304 -27.80 -12.83 -1.81
N GLU A 305 -29.01 -12.49 -2.27
CA GLU A 305 -30.00 -13.45 -2.72
C GLU A 305 -29.44 -14.31 -3.89
N ALA A 306 -28.84 -13.68 -4.90
CA ALA A 306 -28.22 -14.41 -6.00
C ALA A 306 -27.04 -15.27 -5.55
N ALA A 307 -26.28 -14.83 -4.56
CA ALA A 307 -25.16 -15.60 -3.98
C ALA A 307 -25.65 -16.82 -3.20
N LEU A 308 -26.76 -16.69 -2.45
CA LEU A 308 -27.41 -17.84 -1.77
C LEU A 308 -27.95 -18.87 -2.76
N GLU A 309 -28.64 -18.41 -3.83
CA GLU A 309 -29.16 -19.29 -4.88
C GLU A 309 -28.06 -20.07 -5.62
N ALA A 310 -26.87 -19.51 -5.68
CA ALA A 310 -25.71 -20.12 -6.34
C ALA A 310 -24.77 -20.88 -5.37
N ASP A 311 -25.15 -21.06 -4.09
CA ASP A 311 -24.32 -21.69 -3.03
C ASP A 311 -22.95 -20.98 -2.84
N LEU A 312 -22.88 -19.66 -3.10
CA LEU A 312 -21.66 -18.85 -2.94
C LEU A 312 -21.60 -18.14 -1.60
N ALA A 313 -22.72 -17.99 -0.91
CA ALA A 313 -22.81 -17.44 0.44
C ALA A 313 -23.71 -18.33 1.30
N GLU A 314 -23.49 -18.32 2.64
CA GLU A 314 -24.24 -19.09 3.62
C GLU A 314 -24.98 -18.18 4.60
N ASP A 315 -24.41 -17.01 4.93
CA ASP A 315 -24.94 -16.02 5.86
C ASP A 315 -24.35 -14.65 5.51
N GLY A 316 -24.88 -13.58 6.09
CA GLY A 316 -24.34 -12.26 5.82
C GLY A 316 -25.00 -11.15 6.62
N VAL A 317 -24.30 -10.02 6.69
CA VAL A 317 -24.77 -8.78 7.30
C VAL A 317 -24.59 -7.64 6.32
N ILE A 318 -25.69 -6.92 6.03
CA ILE A 318 -25.69 -5.71 5.21
C ILE A 318 -25.85 -4.51 6.14
N ALA A 319 -24.92 -3.58 6.09
CA ALA A 319 -24.97 -2.37 6.91
C ALA A 319 -26.16 -1.50 6.53
N GLN A 320 -26.99 -1.15 7.51
CA GLN A 320 -28.18 -0.29 7.37
C GLN A 320 -27.88 1.17 7.75
N SER A 321 -26.66 1.46 8.18
CA SER A 321 -26.21 2.80 8.57
C SER A 321 -24.71 2.95 8.38
N GLN A 322 -24.26 4.21 8.30
CA GLN A 322 -22.84 4.53 8.22
C GLN A 322 -22.05 3.98 9.43
N ALA A 323 -22.64 4.01 10.63
CA ALA A 323 -21.99 3.47 11.82
C ALA A 323 -21.77 1.94 11.73
N GLN A 324 -22.75 1.22 11.17
CA GLN A 324 -22.59 -0.23 10.92
C GLN A 324 -21.55 -0.50 9.84
N ALA A 325 -21.55 0.27 8.75
CA ALA A 325 -20.54 0.17 7.70
C ALA A 325 -19.13 0.39 8.26
N GLN A 326 -18.93 1.43 9.06
CA GLN A 326 -17.67 1.70 9.74
C GLN A 326 -17.26 0.57 10.69
N ALA A 327 -18.21 -0.03 11.42
CA ALA A 327 -17.93 -1.14 12.32
C ALA A 327 -17.45 -2.40 11.56
N LEU A 328 -18.02 -2.69 10.38
CA LEU A 328 -17.56 -3.78 9.53
C LEU A 328 -16.15 -3.52 8.98
N TRP A 329 -15.88 -2.30 8.52
CA TRP A 329 -14.54 -1.90 8.08
C TRP A 329 -13.51 -1.98 9.22
N GLN A 330 -13.86 -1.54 10.42
CA GLN A 330 -12.97 -1.64 11.58
C GLN A 330 -12.51 -3.07 11.86
N LEU A 331 -13.37 -4.08 11.66
CA LEU A 331 -12.94 -5.48 11.79
C LEU A 331 -11.79 -5.78 10.82
N ARG A 332 -11.94 -5.42 9.54
CA ARG A 332 -10.93 -5.66 8.51
C ARG A 332 -9.64 -4.86 8.77
N GLU A 333 -9.76 -3.59 9.10
CA GLU A 333 -8.64 -2.67 9.31
C GLU A 333 -7.83 -2.98 10.57
N GLN A 334 -8.43 -3.60 11.58
CA GLN A 334 -7.74 -3.94 12.82
C GLN A 334 -7.08 -5.33 12.81
N ILE A 335 -7.27 -6.13 11.77
CA ILE A 335 -6.56 -7.43 11.63
C ILE A 335 -5.02 -7.25 11.66
N PRO A 336 -4.40 -6.28 10.95
CA PRO A 336 -2.96 -6.05 11.04
C PRO A 336 -2.46 -5.74 12.47
N GLU A 337 -3.24 -4.98 13.24
CA GLU A 337 -2.90 -4.68 14.63
C GLU A 337 -3.01 -5.91 15.53
N ALA A 338 -4.08 -6.70 15.39
CA ALA A 338 -4.21 -7.97 16.10
C ALA A 338 -3.05 -8.92 15.75
N ASN A 339 -2.68 -9.01 14.48
CA ASN A 339 -1.52 -9.77 14.01
C ASN A 339 -0.20 -9.29 14.66
N ARG A 340 -0.02 -7.98 14.82
CA ARG A 340 1.15 -7.38 15.49
C ARG A 340 1.21 -7.78 16.97
N LEU A 341 0.07 -7.76 17.65
CA LEU A 341 -0.03 -8.13 19.07
C LEU A 341 0.26 -9.61 19.31
N VAL A 342 -0.18 -10.49 18.40
CA VAL A 342 0.16 -11.93 18.45
C VAL A 342 1.64 -12.18 18.14
N GLY A 343 2.21 -11.46 17.20
CA GLY A 343 3.59 -11.61 16.73
C GLY A 343 3.77 -12.74 15.71
N SER A 344 3.81 -12.39 14.43
CA SER A 344 4.00 -13.35 13.35
C SER A 344 5.42 -13.93 13.31
N ILE A 345 5.55 -15.22 13.00
CA ILE A 345 6.81 -15.87 12.61
C ILE A 345 7.29 -15.25 11.30
N SER A 346 6.40 -15.18 10.31
CA SER A 346 6.66 -14.55 9.01
C SER A 346 5.38 -13.89 8.50
N SER A 347 5.53 -12.71 7.93
CA SER A 347 4.45 -11.96 7.29
C SER A 347 4.79 -11.79 5.82
N HIS A 348 3.83 -12.07 4.97
CA HIS A 348 3.97 -12.00 3.52
C HIS A 348 2.87 -11.12 2.95
N ASP A 349 3.27 -10.24 2.06
CA ASP A 349 2.42 -9.42 1.23
C ASP A 349 2.64 -9.87 -0.21
N ILE A 350 1.75 -10.73 -0.70
CA ILE A 350 1.89 -11.43 -1.97
C ILE A 350 0.71 -11.19 -2.89
N SER A 351 0.93 -11.34 -4.17
CA SER A 351 -0.17 -11.44 -5.12
C SER A 351 -0.01 -12.66 -6.01
N VAL A 352 -1.15 -13.27 -6.37
CA VAL A 352 -1.24 -14.33 -7.36
C VAL A 352 -2.39 -14.03 -8.31
N PRO A 353 -2.44 -14.62 -9.53
CA PRO A 353 -3.62 -14.51 -10.36
C PRO A 353 -4.87 -14.89 -9.55
N ILE A 354 -5.93 -14.10 -9.67
CA ILE A 354 -7.14 -14.25 -8.81
C ILE A 354 -7.68 -15.69 -8.83
N SER A 355 -7.68 -16.33 -10.01
CA SER A 355 -8.11 -17.73 -10.17
C SER A 355 -7.26 -18.74 -9.38
N GLU A 356 -6.02 -18.39 -9.07
CA GLU A 356 -5.07 -19.27 -8.36
C GLU A 356 -5.13 -19.13 -6.84
N ILE A 357 -5.86 -18.15 -6.30
CA ILE A 357 -5.95 -17.90 -4.86
C ILE A 357 -6.37 -19.15 -4.06
N PRO A 358 -7.42 -19.90 -4.44
CA PRO A 358 -7.81 -21.10 -3.69
C PRO A 358 -6.72 -22.17 -3.68
N ALA A 359 -6.06 -22.38 -4.81
CA ALA A 359 -4.97 -23.32 -4.94
C ALA A 359 -3.74 -22.87 -4.13
N PHE A 360 -3.42 -21.57 -4.14
CA PHE A 360 -2.35 -21.00 -3.31
C PHE A 360 -2.62 -21.21 -1.81
N ILE A 361 -3.83 -20.91 -1.33
CA ILE A 361 -4.18 -21.09 0.09
C ILE A 361 -4.06 -22.56 0.50
N ALA A 362 -4.55 -23.49 -0.33
CA ALA A 362 -4.49 -24.93 -0.05
C ALA A 362 -3.04 -25.45 -0.04
N LYS A 363 -2.25 -25.13 -1.08
CA LYS A 363 -0.84 -25.53 -1.20
C LYS A 363 0.01 -24.90 -0.11
N GLY A 364 -0.21 -23.61 0.19
CA GLY A 364 0.50 -22.88 1.24
C GLY A 364 0.25 -23.49 2.63
N ARG A 365 -0.99 -23.84 2.95
CA ARG A 365 -1.32 -24.54 4.20
C ARG A 365 -0.58 -25.88 4.30
N ALA A 366 -0.60 -26.67 3.24
CA ALA A 366 0.09 -27.97 3.20
C ALA A 366 1.61 -27.81 3.31
N ALA A 367 2.20 -26.85 2.62
CA ALA A 367 3.65 -26.60 2.63
C ALA A 367 4.13 -26.11 4.01
N ILE A 368 3.39 -25.22 4.68
CA ILE A 368 3.71 -24.78 6.05
C ILE A 368 3.58 -25.94 7.04
N ALA A 369 2.54 -26.76 6.94
CA ALA A 369 2.38 -27.96 7.79
C ALA A 369 3.54 -28.96 7.62
N ALA A 370 4.09 -29.08 6.41
CA ALA A 370 5.22 -29.99 6.12
C ALA A 370 6.56 -29.51 6.70
N LEU A 371 6.71 -28.24 7.09
CA LEU A 371 7.94 -27.72 7.71
C LEU A 371 8.18 -28.21 9.13
N GLY A 372 7.27 -29.00 9.67
CA GLY A 372 7.37 -29.64 10.98
C GLY A 372 6.48 -28.99 12.03
N GLU A 373 6.01 -29.82 12.92
CA GLU A 373 5.18 -29.47 14.07
C GLU A 373 3.71 -29.12 13.83
N GLY A 374 3.18 -29.17 12.59
CA GLY A 374 1.74 -29.17 12.27
C GLY A 374 0.83 -28.06 12.83
N ASP A 375 1.33 -27.28 13.80
CA ASP A 375 0.53 -26.45 14.68
C ASP A 375 0.64 -24.96 14.39
N MET A 376 1.45 -24.52 13.40
CA MET A 376 1.55 -23.11 13.04
C MET A 376 0.20 -22.61 12.51
N ARG A 377 -0.26 -21.49 13.08
CA ARG A 377 -1.52 -20.88 12.67
C ARG A 377 -1.30 -19.98 11.47
N ILE A 378 -2.23 -19.98 10.54
CA ILE A 378 -2.17 -19.16 9.33
C ILE A 378 -3.34 -18.18 9.36
N ASN A 379 -3.06 -16.89 9.26
CA ASN A 379 -4.06 -15.88 8.99
C ASN A 379 -3.86 -15.36 7.56
N CYS A 380 -4.79 -15.72 6.67
CA CYS A 380 -4.85 -15.27 5.28
C CYS A 380 -6.02 -14.30 5.14
N PHE A 381 -5.72 -13.06 4.76
CA PHE A 381 -6.72 -12.04 4.50
C PHE A 381 -6.16 -11.06 3.45
N GLY A 382 -7.00 -10.24 2.84
CA GLY A 382 -6.52 -9.23 1.90
C GLY A 382 -7.48 -8.93 0.77
N HIS A 383 -6.95 -8.19 -0.20
CA HIS A 383 -7.66 -7.63 -1.34
C HIS A 383 -7.93 -8.70 -2.40
N LEU A 384 -8.97 -9.54 -2.18
CA LEU A 384 -9.31 -10.62 -3.11
C LEU A 384 -9.58 -10.08 -4.53
N GLY A 385 -10.12 -8.86 -4.60
CA GLY A 385 -10.51 -8.23 -5.84
C GLY A 385 -9.37 -7.99 -6.83
N ASP A 386 -8.14 -7.86 -6.35
CA ASP A 386 -6.93 -7.62 -7.16
C ASP A 386 -5.84 -8.71 -7.02
N GLY A 387 -6.13 -9.75 -6.23
CA GLY A 387 -5.23 -10.89 -6.07
C GLY A 387 -4.18 -10.74 -4.97
N ASN A 388 -4.19 -9.64 -4.22
CA ASN A 388 -3.25 -9.40 -3.13
C ASN A 388 -3.72 -10.06 -1.82
N LEU A 389 -2.85 -10.87 -1.23
CA LEU A 389 -3.09 -11.56 0.03
C LEU A 389 -2.01 -11.24 1.06
N HIS A 390 -2.43 -10.93 2.28
CA HIS A 390 -1.59 -10.91 3.46
C HIS A 390 -1.58 -12.30 4.08
N TYR A 391 -0.56 -13.09 3.75
CA TYR A 391 -0.41 -14.48 4.19
C TYR A 391 0.56 -14.57 5.34
N ASN A 392 0.04 -14.59 6.57
CA ASN A 392 0.82 -14.45 7.78
C ASN A 392 0.82 -15.74 8.60
N ILE A 393 2.01 -16.17 9.04
CA ILE A 393 2.23 -17.40 9.79
C ILE A 393 2.55 -17.04 11.24
N PHE A 394 1.87 -17.71 12.17
CA PHE A 394 1.93 -17.45 13.60
C PHE A 394 2.33 -18.69 14.39
N PRO A 395 2.88 -18.51 15.61
CA PRO A 395 3.17 -19.61 16.51
C PRO A 395 1.91 -20.41 16.85
N ALA A 396 2.08 -21.69 17.16
CA ALA A 396 1.06 -22.51 17.77
C ALA A 396 0.57 -21.91 19.11
N LEU A 397 -0.61 -22.33 19.56
CA LEU A 397 -1.12 -21.91 20.86
C LEU A 397 -0.15 -22.28 21.98
N GLY A 398 0.16 -21.31 22.85
CA GLY A 398 1.10 -21.49 23.97
C GLY A 398 2.59 -21.36 23.60
N LYS A 399 2.91 -21.19 22.31
CA LYS A 399 4.28 -20.90 21.84
C LYS A 399 4.43 -19.43 21.49
N SER A 400 5.67 -18.95 21.47
CA SER A 400 6.06 -17.60 21.09
C SER A 400 6.76 -17.58 19.73
N ARG A 401 6.91 -16.40 19.14
CA ARG A 401 7.65 -16.20 17.89
C ARG A 401 9.09 -16.71 17.96
N SER A 402 9.76 -16.53 19.10
CA SER A 402 11.16 -16.92 19.31
C SER A 402 11.38 -18.43 19.22
N ASP A 403 10.34 -19.24 19.52
CA ASP A 403 10.43 -20.69 19.42
C ASP A 403 10.59 -21.18 17.96
N TYR A 404 10.34 -20.29 16.99
CA TYR A 404 10.40 -20.56 15.55
C TYR A 404 11.54 -19.81 14.81
N ASP A 405 12.50 -19.18 15.55
CA ASP A 405 13.56 -18.39 14.91
C ASP A 405 14.38 -19.21 13.90
N ALA A 406 14.64 -20.49 14.19
CA ALA A 406 15.34 -21.38 13.27
C ALA A 406 14.55 -21.72 12.00
N LEU A 407 13.21 -21.67 12.04
CA LEU A 407 12.32 -22.00 10.91
C LEU A 407 11.94 -20.79 10.06
N ARG A 408 12.13 -19.56 10.55
CA ARG A 408 11.69 -18.34 9.85
C ARG A 408 12.19 -18.24 8.41
N GLY A 409 13.44 -18.60 8.16
CA GLY A 409 14.02 -18.61 6.82
C GLY A 409 13.31 -19.61 5.91
N ALA A 410 13.10 -20.83 6.38
CA ALA A 410 12.41 -21.89 5.62
C ALA A 410 10.95 -21.52 5.34
N VAL A 411 10.22 -20.99 6.34
CA VAL A 411 8.85 -20.50 6.17
C VAL A 411 8.77 -19.44 5.07
N LYS A 412 9.68 -18.45 5.11
CA LYS A 412 9.73 -17.40 4.09
C LYS A 412 10.00 -17.97 2.71
N THR A 413 11.00 -18.84 2.57
CA THR A 413 11.39 -19.46 1.29
C THR A 413 10.21 -20.24 0.70
N VAL A 414 9.58 -21.11 1.49
CA VAL A 414 8.47 -21.95 1.01
C VAL A 414 7.31 -21.10 0.47
N VAL A 415 6.94 -20.01 1.15
CA VAL A 415 5.86 -19.14 0.67
C VAL A 415 6.26 -18.42 -0.61
N HIS A 416 7.48 -17.86 -0.68
CA HIS A 416 7.96 -17.13 -1.85
C HIS A 416 8.13 -18.05 -3.08
N ASP A 417 8.67 -19.26 -2.89
CA ASP A 417 8.84 -20.23 -3.97
C ASP A 417 7.47 -20.65 -4.54
N LEU A 418 6.47 -20.88 -3.65
CA LEU A 418 5.11 -21.20 -4.09
C LEU A 418 4.47 -20.04 -4.87
N VAL A 419 4.63 -18.81 -4.42
CA VAL A 419 4.15 -17.61 -5.14
C VAL A 419 4.78 -17.54 -6.52
N GLN A 420 6.09 -17.75 -6.63
CA GLN A 420 6.80 -17.72 -7.90
C GLN A 420 6.36 -18.86 -8.82
N GLU A 421 6.21 -20.10 -8.30
CA GLU A 421 5.71 -21.26 -9.06
C GLU A 421 4.32 -20.97 -9.67
N MET A 422 3.48 -20.22 -8.96
CA MET A 422 2.13 -19.87 -9.39
C MET A 422 2.05 -18.58 -10.22
N GLY A 423 3.20 -18.04 -10.66
CA GLY A 423 3.25 -16.83 -11.50
C GLY A 423 2.86 -15.54 -10.77
N GLY A 424 2.98 -15.55 -9.44
CA GLY A 424 2.68 -14.42 -8.57
C GLY A 424 3.87 -13.50 -8.28
N SER A 425 3.64 -12.54 -7.39
CA SER A 425 4.66 -11.62 -6.84
C SER A 425 4.70 -11.71 -5.31
N PHE A 426 5.88 -11.75 -4.73
CA PHE A 426 6.10 -11.65 -3.29
C PHE A 426 6.37 -10.20 -2.83
N SER A 427 6.12 -9.24 -3.71
CA SER A 427 6.15 -7.81 -3.48
C SER A 427 4.88 -7.22 -4.13
N ALA A 428 3.75 -7.29 -3.42
CA ALA A 428 2.46 -6.89 -3.96
C ALA A 428 2.25 -5.37 -3.84
N GLU A 429 2.28 -4.83 -2.62
CA GLU A 429 2.06 -3.40 -2.39
C GLU A 429 3.10 -2.74 -1.47
N HIS A 430 3.87 -3.48 -0.71
CA HIS A 430 4.83 -2.91 0.26
C HIS A 430 6.20 -2.58 -0.33
N GLY A 431 6.48 -2.96 -1.56
CA GLY A 431 7.77 -2.77 -2.22
C GLY A 431 8.68 -4.00 -2.16
#